data_e83936ca47544031c6e3ea86fc24e610
#
_entry.id   e83936ca47544031c6e3ea86fc24e610
#
_cell.length_a   1.000
_cell.length_b   1.000
_cell.length_c   1.000
_cell.angle_alpha   90.00
_cell.angle_beta   90.00
_cell.angle_gamma   90.00
#
_symmetry.space_group_name_H-M   'P 1'
#
loop_
_entity.id
_entity.type
_entity.pdbx_description
1 polymer ?
#
loop_
_entity_poly.entity_id
_entity_poly.type
_entity_poly.pdbx_seq_one_letter_code
_entity_poly.pdbx_strand_id
1 'polypeptide(L)'
;MDQINKSKNILKILPWYMGISYGLLFYTPISTLFFTIAKNLSLSQITMLGTISTIISIISQPFILKIMKKIGNTYSVRIGAFMLLISVLCITFGNFYIIMLGFILESIAFVFNDMINIILRNNLKFLNKDNEYIKYKNKSFLLYSVLTAIIALLASYLFNLNHYLPMFFCAGSCIIISLMSLFINDVKLLSTEEIEEKSNFSKIIPKSNTIFNIILFFGIIRACIALGFSNTELFIQDNLKTFFDITNTTYYFGIIIFISRIVRIISNIIFNKVYIKFREKLIYILPILLLISFILLIFSYYLISNLLIKFSIMGFAYTIIVVLIDSFNAVIQDAILRNSNSEEHQSALTYLSLSYKIFKAIFGCCISLILLKYSLIYVLIFLIMLVLMGLVQFRKTYLKLL
;
A
#
# COMPACT_ATOMS: atom_id res chain seq x y z
N MET A 1 9.55 20.46 32.47
CA MET A 1 8.42 21.15 31.78
C MET A 1 8.60 21.25 30.26
N ASP A 2 9.80 21.52 29.77
CA ASP A 2 10.11 21.70 28.34
C ASP A 2 9.91 20.44 27.47
N GLN A 3 10.31 19.26 27.96
CA GLN A 3 10.14 17.98 27.23
C GLN A 3 8.68 17.56 27.07
N ILE A 4 7.83 17.79 28.09
CA ILE A 4 6.40 17.47 28.02
C ILE A 4 5.73 18.34 26.94
N ASN A 5 6.05 19.64 26.89
CA ASN A 5 5.51 20.55 25.89
C ASN A 5 6.00 20.19 24.48
N LYS A 6 7.28 19.82 24.33
CA LYS A 6 7.84 19.33 23.05
C LYS A 6 7.09 18.07 22.58
N SER A 7 6.90 17.08 23.45
CA SER A 7 6.18 15.84 23.11
C SER A 7 4.72 16.12 22.73
N LYS A 8 4.00 17.01 23.44
CA LYS A 8 2.64 17.42 23.07
C LYS A 8 2.58 18.09 21.68
N ASN A 9 3.56 18.93 21.35
CA ASN A 9 3.62 19.58 20.04
C ASN A 9 3.93 18.58 18.92
N ILE A 10 4.81 17.61 19.17
CA ILE A 10 5.11 16.53 18.24
C ILE A 10 3.83 15.72 17.95
N LEU A 11 3.06 15.35 18.96
CA LEU A 11 1.80 14.61 18.78
C LEU A 11 0.75 15.37 17.97
N LYS A 12 0.80 16.71 17.90
CA LYS A 12 -0.08 17.51 17.00
C LYS A 12 0.37 17.41 15.54
N ILE A 13 1.69 17.35 15.29
CA ILE A 13 2.28 17.32 13.95
C ILE A 13 2.24 15.90 13.35
N LEU A 14 2.43 14.86 14.18
CA LEU A 14 2.55 13.48 13.72
C LEU A 14 1.40 12.99 12.84
N PRO A 15 0.11 13.22 13.15
CA PRO A 15 -0.97 12.75 12.28
C PRO A 15 -0.94 13.40 10.89
N TRP A 16 -0.56 14.67 10.80
CA TRP A 16 -0.40 15.38 9.53
C TRP A 16 0.78 14.85 8.73
N TYR A 17 1.93 14.71 9.38
CA TYR A 17 3.11 14.11 8.76
C TYR A 17 2.80 12.71 8.21
N MET A 18 2.25 11.83 9.05
CA MET A 18 1.89 10.47 8.65
C MET A 18 0.83 10.47 7.53
N GLY A 19 -0.17 11.36 7.60
CA GLY A 19 -1.21 11.48 6.58
C GLY A 19 -0.65 11.92 5.23
N ILE A 20 0.32 12.85 5.19
CA ILE A 20 0.92 13.33 3.94
C ILE A 20 1.98 12.34 3.42
N SER A 21 2.75 11.70 4.31
CA SER A 21 3.87 10.81 3.95
C SER A 21 3.49 9.36 3.71
N TYR A 22 2.23 8.99 3.88
CA TYR A 22 1.76 7.60 3.69
C TYR A 22 1.85 7.11 2.25
N GLY A 23 1.93 8.02 1.29
CA GLY A 23 2.15 7.76 -0.12
C GLY A 23 2.48 9.04 -0.87
N LEU A 24 2.87 8.91 -2.12
CA LEU A 24 3.13 10.06 -3.00
C LEU A 24 1.79 10.63 -3.51
N LEU A 25 1.26 11.64 -2.80
CA LEU A 25 -0.12 12.10 -2.93
C LEU A 25 -0.56 12.41 -4.37
N PHE A 26 0.14 13.34 -5.06
CA PHE A 26 -0.23 13.74 -6.43
C PHE A 26 0.21 12.73 -7.49
N TYR A 27 1.19 11.89 -7.21
CA TYR A 27 1.67 10.86 -8.12
C TYR A 27 0.71 9.66 -8.17
N THR A 28 0.25 9.17 -7.02
CA THR A 28 -0.57 7.94 -6.93
C THR A 28 -1.79 7.95 -7.86
N PRO A 29 -2.62 9.03 -7.94
CA PRO A 29 -3.79 9.03 -8.81
C PRO A 29 -3.49 9.07 -10.30
N ILE A 30 -2.31 9.55 -10.70
CA ILE A 30 -1.96 9.76 -12.12
C ILE A 30 -0.79 8.88 -12.57
N SER A 31 -0.28 8.00 -11.72
CA SER A 31 0.95 7.24 -11.98
C SER A 31 0.90 6.47 -13.31
N THR A 32 -0.20 5.78 -13.58
CA THR A 32 -0.39 5.03 -14.82
C THR A 32 -0.42 5.96 -16.05
N LEU A 33 -1.15 7.08 -15.97
CA LEU A 33 -1.23 8.08 -17.03
C LEU A 33 0.14 8.74 -17.27
N PHE A 34 0.83 9.10 -16.20
CA PHE A 34 2.15 9.72 -16.28
C PHE A 34 3.15 8.81 -17.01
N PHE A 35 3.20 7.52 -16.65
CA PHE A 35 4.13 6.60 -17.30
C PHE A 35 3.75 6.28 -18.74
N THR A 36 2.47 6.07 -19.04
CA THR A 36 2.05 5.69 -20.38
C THR A 36 2.01 6.88 -21.35
N ILE A 37 1.67 8.09 -20.89
CA ILE A 37 1.51 9.27 -21.76
C ILE A 37 2.75 10.16 -21.70
N ALA A 38 3.22 10.57 -20.51
CA ALA A 38 4.33 11.51 -20.40
C ALA A 38 5.70 10.84 -20.59
N LYS A 39 5.84 9.56 -20.19
CA LYS A 39 7.10 8.80 -20.28
C LYS A 39 7.12 7.76 -21.39
N ASN A 40 6.01 7.51 -22.08
CA ASN A 40 5.87 6.52 -23.14
C ASN A 40 6.35 5.10 -22.75
N LEU A 41 6.17 4.70 -21.48
CA LEU A 41 6.53 3.38 -21.00
C LEU A 41 5.45 2.36 -21.34
N SER A 42 5.88 1.15 -21.72
CA SER A 42 4.97 0.02 -21.91
C SER A 42 4.42 -0.50 -20.58
N LEU A 43 3.27 -1.18 -20.63
CA LEU A 43 2.64 -1.79 -19.45
C LEU A 43 3.59 -2.77 -18.73
N SER A 44 4.37 -3.53 -19.52
CA SER A 44 5.39 -4.45 -18.99
C SER A 44 6.48 -3.70 -18.23
N GLN A 45 6.99 -2.59 -18.77
CA GLN A 45 8.01 -1.76 -18.13
C GLN A 45 7.50 -1.19 -16.81
N ILE A 46 6.25 -0.70 -16.75
CA ILE A 46 5.64 -0.16 -15.54
C ILE A 46 5.53 -1.25 -14.45
N THR A 47 5.07 -2.43 -14.82
CA THR A 47 4.96 -3.56 -13.88
C THR A 47 6.34 -4.05 -13.41
N MET A 48 7.33 -4.05 -14.31
CA MET A 48 8.71 -4.40 -14.00
C MET A 48 9.34 -3.44 -12.98
N LEU A 49 9.11 -2.12 -13.10
CA LEU A 49 9.59 -1.12 -12.14
C LEU A 49 9.08 -1.43 -10.72
N GLY A 50 7.78 -1.68 -10.56
CA GLY A 50 7.18 -2.05 -9.28
C GLY A 50 7.69 -3.37 -8.71
N THR A 51 7.99 -4.33 -9.59
CA THR A 51 8.53 -5.64 -9.20
C THR A 51 9.97 -5.54 -8.72
N ILE A 52 10.84 -4.85 -9.46
CA ILE A 52 12.25 -4.60 -9.08
C ILE A 52 12.31 -3.85 -7.74
N SER A 53 11.51 -2.80 -7.60
CA SER A 53 11.38 -2.03 -6.36
C SER A 53 11.02 -2.94 -5.18
N THR A 54 10.07 -3.87 -5.35
CA THR A 54 9.67 -4.82 -4.31
C THR A 54 10.81 -5.78 -3.95
N ILE A 55 11.52 -6.34 -4.94
CA ILE A 55 12.66 -7.26 -4.70
C ILE A 55 13.76 -6.55 -3.91
N ILE A 56 14.13 -5.34 -4.34
CA ILE A 56 15.16 -4.55 -3.66
C ILE A 56 14.74 -4.18 -2.24
N SER A 57 13.46 -3.84 -2.03
CA SER A 57 12.93 -3.60 -0.68
C SER A 57 13.11 -4.80 0.24
N ILE A 58 12.93 -6.03 -0.26
CA ILE A 58 13.13 -7.25 0.54
C ILE A 58 14.62 -7.43 0.88
N ILE A 59 15.49 -7.31 -0.11
CA ILE A 59 16.94 -7.54 0.06
C ILE A 59 17.56 -6.46 0.95
N SER A 60 17.17 -5.20 0.77
CA SER A 60 17.75 -4.07 1.50
C SER A 60 17.26 -3.96 2.95
N GLN A 61 16.10 -4.52 3.28
CA GLN A 61 15.47 -4.37 4.60
C GLN A 61 16.39 -4.72 5.78
N PRO A 62 17.14 -5.86 5.81
CA PRO A 62 18.03 -6.17 6.93
C PRO A 62 19.19 -5.15 7.07
N PHE A 63 19.71 -4.65 5.96
CA PHE A 63 20.79 -3.65 5.97
C PHE A 63 20.29 -2.30 6.48
N ILE A 64 19.12 -1.88 6.01
CA ILE A 64 18.48 -0.63 6.44
C ILE A 64 18.19 -0.67 7.94
N LEU A 65 17.67 -1.79 8.47
CA LEU A 65 17.42 -1.96 9.89
C LEU A 65 18.70 -1.81 10.74
N LYS A 66 19.85 -2.32 10.27
CA LYS A 66 21.15 -2.12 10.95
C LYS A 66 21.55 -0.64 10.95
N ILE A 67 21.35 0.06 9.85
CA ILE A 67 21.64 1.50 9.75
C ILE A 67 20.74 2.28 10.72
N MET A 68 19.42 1.99 10.72
CA MET A 68 18.44 2.66 11.58
C MET A 68 18.74 2.50 13.07
N LYS A 69 19.20 1.32 13.50
CA LYS A 69 19.66 1.09 14.87
C LYS A 69 20.84 2.00 15.27
N LYS A 70 21.74 2.32 14.33
CA LYS A 70 22.90 3.19 14.58
C LYS A 70 22.53 4.67 14.62
N ILE A 71 21.69 5.12 13.69
CA ILE A 71 21.37 6.55 13.55
C ILE A 71 20.17 7.00 14.41
N GLY A 72 19.34 6.05 14.86
CA GLY A 72 18.14 6.30 15.67
C GLY A 72 16.93 6.70 14.85
N ASN A 73 15.75 6.68 15.50
CA ASN A 73 14.45 6.84 14.83
C ASN A 73 14.27 8.23 14.19
N THR A 74 14.68 9.29 14.87
CA THR A 74 14.56 10.68 14.39
C THR A 74 15.31 10.89 13.07
N TYR A 75 16.57 10.50 13.02
CA TYR A 75 17.37 10.65 11.79
C TYR A 75 16.89 9.72 10.68
N SER A 76 16.42 8.53 11.02
CA SER A 76 15.81 7.62 10.04
C SER A 76 14.64 8.28 9.31
N VAL A 77 13.70 8.89 10.04
CA VAL A 77 12.54 9.58 9.46
C VAL A 77 12.98 10.75 8.56
N ARG A 78 13.99 11.52 8.98
CA ARG A 78 14.53 12.64 8.18
C ARG A 78 15.16 12.16 6.88
N ILE A 79 16.01 11.11 6.95
CA ILE A 79 16.61 10.50 5.75
C ILE A 79 15.54 9.96 4.83
N GLY A 80 14.54 9.24 5.35
CA GLY A 80 13.42 8.74 4.57
C GLY A 80 12.66 9.85 3.84
N ALA A 81 12.35 10.94 4.53
CA ALA A 81 11.68 12.11 3.93
C ALA A 81 12.49 12.74 2.79
N PHE A 82 13.81 12.90 2.98
CA PHE A 82 14.71 13.43 1.95
C PHE A 82 14.85 12.50 0.74
N MET A 83 14.95 11.19 0.99
CA MET A 83 15.00 10.17 -0.07
C MET A 83 13.72 10.14 -0.90
N LEU A 84 12.54 10.38 -0.30
CA LEU A 84 11.28 10.51 -1.05
C LEU A 84 11.32 11.68 -2.03
N LEU A 85 11.88 12.83 -1.64
CA LEU A 85 12.04 13.97 -2.53
C LEU A 85 12.94 13.64 -3.72
N ILE A 86 14.11 13.03 -3.46
CA ILE A 86 15.04 12.62 -4.52
C ILE A 86 14.37 11.60 -5.44
N SER A 87 13.64 10.63 -4.90
CA SER A 87 12.87 9.64 -5.64
C SER A 87 11.91 10.31 -6.63
N VAL A 88 11.09 11.26 -6.16
CA VAL A 88 10.13 11.98 -7.01
C VAL A 88 10.83 12.74 -8.13
N LEU A 89 11.98 13.38 -7.85
CA LEU A 89 12.77 14.06 -8.87
C LEU A 89 13.32 13.09 -9.92
N CYS A 90 13.83 11.92 -9.50
CA CYS A 90 14.27 10.86 -10.40
C CYS A 90 13.13 10.35 -11.29
N ILE A 91 11.93 10.15 -10.72
CA ILE A 91 10.75 9.70 -11.47
C ILE A 91 10.30 10.79 -12.46
N THR A 92 10.33 12.06 -12.05
CA THR A 92 9.83 13.18 -12.86
C THR A 92 10.72 13.46 -14.06
N PHE A 93 12.03 13.53 -13.87
CA PHE A 93 12.95 13.98 -14.92
C PHE A 93 13.74 12.83 -15.59
N GLY A 94 13.75 11.64 -14.98
CA GLY A 94 14.58 10.53 -15.44
C GLY A 94 14.10 9.86 -16.73
N ASN A 95 15.04 9.18 -17.38
CA ASN A 95 14.79 8.11 -18.34
C ASN A 95 14.45 6.80 -17.58
N PHE A 96 14.19 5.70 -18.28
CA PHE A 96 13.80 4.42 -17.69
C PHE A 96 14.71 3.97 -16.53
N TYR A 97 16.02 4.05 -16.68
CA TYR A 97 16.98 3.62 -15.64
C TYR A 97 16.98 4.55 -14.40
N ILE A 98 16.84 5.85 -14.62
CA ILE A 98 16.75 6.83 -13.55
C ILE A 98 15.39 6.72 -12.82
N ILE A 99 14.31 6.46 -13.57
CA ILE A 99 12.99 6.15 -12.97
C ILE A 99 13.10 4.89 -12.10
N MET A 100 13.77 3.84 -12.57
CA MET A 100 14.02 2.62 -11.80
C MET A 100 14.78 2.93 -10.51
N LEU A 101 15.82 3.77 -10.56
CA LEU A 101 16.51 4.24 -9.37
C LEU A 101 15.56 5.01 -8.43
N GLY A 102 14.68 5.84 -8.98
CA GLY A 102 13.64 6.54 -8.22
C GLY A 102 12.75 5.56 -7.45
N PHE A 103 12.24 4.50 -8.08
CA PHE A 103 11.44 3.46 -7.42
C PHE A 103 12.19 2.71 -6.31
N ILE A 104 13.48 2.47 -6.52
CA ILE A 104 14.36 1.86 -5.50
C ILE A 104 14.48 2.78 -4.29
N LEU A 105 14.77 4.05 -4.52
CA LEU A 105 14.89 5.07 -3.48
C LEU A 105 13.58 5.24 -2.71
N GLU A 106 12.44 5.26 -3.41
CA GLU A 106 11.10 5.29 -2.82
C GLU A 106 10.87 4.13 -1.84
N SER A 107 11.18 2.91 -2.28
CA SER A 107 11.03 1.71 -1.46
C SER A 107 11.86 1.76 -0.19
N ILE A 108 13.12 2.20 -0.30
CA ILE A 108 14.04 2.36 0.82
C ILE A 108 13.55 3.47 1.75
N ALA A 109 13.11 4.58 1.19
CA ALA A 109 12.58 5.72 1.92
C ALA A 109 11.37 5.37 2.79
N PHE A 110 10.45 4.55 2.29
CA PHE A 110 9.31 4.08 3.09
C PHE A 110 9.74 3.22 4.27
N VAL A 111 10.77 2.36 4.12
CA VAL A 111 11.30 1.59 5.25
C VAL A 111 11.86 2.51 6.34
N PHE A 112 12.62 3.55 5.97
CA PHE A 112 13.10 4.55 6.91
C PHE A 112 11.96 5.33 7.57
N ASN A 113 10.93 5.67 6.81
CA ASN A 113 9.80 6.46 7.28
C ASN A 113 8.89 5.67 8.25
N ASP A 114 8.91 4.33 8.20
CA ASP A 114 8.15 3.48 9.14
C ASP A 114 8.54 3.71 10.61
N MET A 115 9.74 4.25 10.89
CA MET A 115 10.18 4.62 12.25
C MET A 115 9.28 5.68 12.90
N ILE A 116 8.49 6.39 12.13
CA ILE A 116 7.50 7.35 12.63
C ILE A 116 6.49 6.70 13.59
N ASN A 117 6.18 5.42 13.37
CA ASN A 117 5.28 4.65 14.24
C ASN A 117 5.88 4.42 15.62
N ILE A 118 7.21 4.23 15.70
CA ILE A 118 7.94 4.07 16.96
C ILE A 118 7.99 5.42 17.68
N ILE A 119 8.30 6.52 16.95
CA ILE A 119 8.28 7.87 17.52
C ILE A 119 6.92 8.23 18.10
N LEU A 120 5.84 7.91 17.39
CA LEU A 120 4.47 8.11 17.89
C LEU A 120 4.26 7.34 19.20
N ARG A 121 4.62 6.05 19.26
CA ARG A 121 4.45 5.22 20.42
C ARG A 121 5.28 5.71 21.61
N ASN A 122 6.55 6.08 21.39
CA ASN A 122 7.43 6.58 22.44
C ASN A 122 6.93 7.89 23.03
N ASN A 123 6.47 8.84 22.20
CA ASN A 123 5.90 10.11 22.67
C ASN A 123 4.59 9.89 23.46
N LEU A 124 3.74 8.94 23.04
CA LEU A 124 2.52 8.59 23.78
C LEU A 124 2.83 7.94 25.13
N LYS A 125 3.78 7.01 25.18
CA LYS A 125 4.25 6.38 26.44
C LYS A 125 4.80 7.42 27.39
N PHE A 126 5.65 8.33 26.90
CA PHE A 126 6.20 9.41 27.72
C PHE A 126 5.12 10.30 28.37
N LEU A 127 3.97 10.45 27.73
CA LEU A 127 2.84 11.21 28.23
C LEU A 127 1.80 10.35 28.98
N ASN A 128 2.07 9.06 29.22
CA ASN A 128 1.13 8.08 29.81
C ASN A 128 -0.19 7.92 29.02
N LYS A 129 -0.11 7.99 27.68
CA LYS A 129 -1.23 7.93 26.73
C LYS A 129 -1.14 6.77 25.75
N ASP A 130 -0.52 5.66 26.13
CA ASP A 130 -0.29 4.50 25.27
C ASP A 130 -1.58 3.97 24.61
N ASN A 131 -2.70 4.03 25.35
CA ASN A 131 -4.01 3.62 24.86
C ASN A 131 -4.56 4.48 23.71
N GLU A 132 -3.99 5.67 23.46
CA GLU A 132 -4.41 6.56 22.37
C GLU A 132 -3.68 6.27 21.03
N TYR A 133 -2.75 5.31 20.98
CA TYR A 133 -1.97 5.01 19.76
C TYR A 133 -2.85 4.77 18.52
N ILE A 134 -3.87 3.90 18.66
CA ILE A 134 -4.80 3.58 17.57
C ILE A 134 -5.57 4.83 17.12
N LYS A 135 -5.98 5.70 18.05
CA LYS A 135 -6.68 6.95 17.74
C LYS A 135 -5.85 7.88 16.85
N TYR A 136 -4.56 8.08 17.19
CA TYR A 136 -3.65 8.91 16.39
C TYR A 136 -3.39 8.30 15.02
N LYS A 137 -3.21 6.98 14.94
CA LYS A 137 -3.00 6.27 13.69
C LYS A 137 -4.24 6.33 12.78
N ASN A 138 -5.42 6.13 13.33
CA ASN A 138 -6.68 6.26 12.58
C ASN A 138 -6.90 7.68 12.07
N LYS A 139 -6.55 8.70 12.86
CA LYS A 139 -6.58 10.10 12.42
C LYS A 139 -5.67 10.33 11.21
N SER A 140 -4.48 9.74 11.19
CA SER A 140 -3.56 9.83 10.05
C SER A 140 -4.11 9.14 8.79
N PHE A 141 -4.70 7.96 8.93
CA PHE A 141 -5.34 7.26 7.83
C PHE A 141 -6.54 8.00 7.25
N LEU A 142 -7.37 8.58 8.12
CA LEU A 142 -8.51 9.39 7.68
C LEU A 142 -8.02 10.61 6.91
N LEU A 143 -7.00 11.30 7.41
CA LEU A 143 -6.37 12.45 6.75
C LEU A 143 -5.82 12.06 5.36
N TYR A 144 -5.06 10.97 5.27
CA TYR A 144 -4.57 10.43 4.01
C TYR A 144 -5.70 10.13 3.02
N SER A 145 -6.77 9.49 3.50
CA SER A 145 -7.91 9.12 2.63
C SER A 145 -8.65 10.35 2.10
N VAL A 146 -8.85 11.37 2.94
CA VAL A 146 -9.47 12.63 2.51
C VAL A 146 -8.57 13.36 1.52
N LEU A 147 -7.27 13.49 1.83
CA LEU A 147 -6.31 14.13 0.92
C LEU A 147 -6.25 13.42 -0.43
N THR A 148 -6.15 12.09 -0.44
CA THR A 148 -6.09 11.34 -1.71
C THR A 148 -7.37 11.44 -2.53
N ALA A 149 -8.55 11.55 -1.88
CA ALA A 149 -9.80 11.78 -2.60
C ALA A 149 -9.80 13.15 -3.31
N ILE A 150 -9.50 14.23 -2.59
CA ILE A 150 -9.44 15.57 -3.18
C ILE A 150 -8.37 15.66 -4.26
N ILE A 151 -7.18 15.13 -3.98
CA ILE A 151 -6.03 15.18 -4.88
C ILE A 151 -6.28 14.34 -6.15
N ALA A 152 -7.10 13.30 -6.12
CA ALA A 152 -7.43 12.51 -7.31
C ALA A 152 -8.05 13.39 -8.43
N LEU A 153 -8.98 14.28 -8.08
CA LEU A 153 -9.58 15.22 -9.04
C LEU A 153 -8.60 16.33 -9.44
N LEU A 154 -7.89 16.90 -8.45
CA LEU A 154 -6.92 17.97 -8.71
C LEU A 154 -5.77 17.47 -9.60
N ALA A 155 -5.23 16.30 -9.32
CA ALA A 155 -4.13 15.72 -10.10
C ALA A 155 -4.55 15.43 -11.55
N SER A 156 -5.79 14.95 -11.77
CA SER A 156 -6.33 14.76 -13.11
C SER A 156 -6.49 16.08 -13.88
N TYR A 157 -7.00 17.12 -13.21
CA TYR A 157 -7.10 18.46 -13.80
C TYR A 157 -5.72 19.04 -14.14
N LEU A 158 -4.77 18.98 -13.20
CA LEU A 158 -3.40 19.47 -13.41
C LEU A 158 -2.69 18.71 -14.54
N PHE A 159 -2.93 17.40 -14.65
CA PHE A 159 -2.34 16.57 -15.72
C PHE A 159 -2.83 17.00 -17.10
N ASN A 160 -4.09 17.41 -17.22
CA ASN A 160 -4.63 17.93 -18.48
C ASN A 160 -4.04 19.31 -18.87
N LEU A 161 -3.68 20.13 -17.88
CA LEU A 161 -3.00 21.40 -18.16
C LEU A 161 -1.55 21.17 -18.62
N ASN A 162 -0.82 20.33 -17.92
CA ASN A 162 0.51 19.88 -18.27
C ASN A 162 0.80 18.54 -17.57
N HIS A 163 1.27 17.54 -18.32
CA HIS A 163 1.52 16.19 -17.84
C HIS A 163 2.51 16.11 -16.65
N TYR A 164 3.37 17.11 -16.48
CA TYR A 164 4.36 17.18 -15.40
C TYR A 164 3.88 17.94 -14.17
N LEU A 165 2.81 18.78 -14.27
CA LEU A 165 2.33 19.58 -13.14
C LEU A 165 2.03 18.76 -11.88
N PRO A 166 1.31 17.63 -11.94
CA PRO A 166 1.06 16.83 -10.74
C PRO A 166 2.35 16.36 -10.07
N MET A 167 3.39 16.08 -10.84
CA MET A 167 4.69 15.65 -10.33
C MET A 167 5.42 16.80 -9.60
N PHE A 168 5.30 18.03 -10.07
CA PHE A 168 5.81 19.22 -9.37
C PHE A 168 5.08 19.43 -8.04
N PHE A 169 3.75 19.27 -7.99
CA PHE A 169 2.99 19.30 -6.74
C PHE A 169 3.35 18.14 -5.81
N CYS A 170 3.64 16.95 -6.37
CA CYS A 170 4.18 15.83 -5.62
C CYS A 170 5.54 16.17 -4.98
N ALA A 171 6.47 16.75 -5.74
CA ALA A 171 7.74 17.22 -5.21
C ALA A 171 7.56 18.28 -4.12
N GLY A 172 6.62 19.22 -4.31
CA GLY A 172 6.23 20.20 -3.29
C GLY A 172 5.72 19.56 -2.01
N SER A 173 4.89 18.52 -2.11
CA SER A 173 4.44 17.74 -0.93
C SER A 173 5.60 17.02 -0.24
N CYS A 174 6.58 16.48 -0.98
CA CYS A 174 7.79 15.88 -0.42
C CYS A 174 8.70 16.91 0.28
N ILE A 175 8.77 18.15 -0.23
CA ILE A 175 9.46 19.25 0.46
C ILE A 175 8.77 19.52 1.81
N ILE A 176 7.44 19.62 1.83
CA ILE A 176 6.67 19.81 3.08
C ILE A 176 6.94 18.68 4.06
N ILE A 177 6.92 17.42 3.60
CA ILE A 177 7.26 16.24 4.42
C ILE A 177 8.68 16.37 4.99
N SER A 178 9.65 16.75 4.15
CA SER A 178 11.05 16.91 4.57
C SER A 178 11.19 18.00 5.63
N LEU A 179 10.54 19.15 5.44
CA LEU A 179 10.53 20.24 6.43
C LEU A 179 9.85 19.81 7.74
N MET A 180 8.68 19.16 7.67
CA MET A 180 7.99 18.67 8.86
C MET A 180 8.84 17.65 9.63
N SER A 181 9.62 16.81 8.95
CA SER A 181 10.49 15.81 9.57
C SER A 181 11.55 16.44 10.49
N LEU A 182 11.97 17.69 10.23
CA LEU A 182 12.95 18.40 11.05
C LEU A 182 12.40 18.75 12.44
N PHE A 183 11.08 18.93 12.57
CA PHE A 183 10.40 19.24 13.83
C PHE A 183 10.01 17.98 14.62
N ILE A 184 10.17 16.79 14.04
CA ILE A 184 9.86 15.52 14.67
C ILE A 184 11.09 15.01 15.43
N ASN A 185 10.93 14.74 16.71
CA ASN A 185 11.98 14.17 17.56
C ASN A 185 11.43 12.98 18.35
N ASP A 186 12.27 11.98 18.57
CA ASP A 186 11.99 10.86 19.45
C ASP A 186 12.32 11.21 20.89
N VAL A 187 11.53 10.73 21.84
CA VAL A 187 11.81 10.88 23.25
C VAL A 187 12.58 9.64 23.71
N LYS A 188 13.80 9.83 24.23
CA LYS A 188 14.53 8.75 24.89
C LYS A 188 13.78 8.34 26.15
N LEU A 189 13.17 7.19 26.16
CA LEU A 189 12.62 6.56 27.37
C LEU A 189 13.81 6.11 28.23
N LEU A 190 13.89 6.59 29.47
CA LEU A 190 14.98 6.33 30.41
C LEU A 190 15.00 4.91 30.99
N SER A 191 14.24 3.99 30.44
CA SER A 191 14.26 2.58 30.83
C SER A 191 13.85 1.71 29.64
N THR A 192 14.81 1.37 28.86
CA THR A 192 14.76 0.13 28.11
C THR A 192 16.01 -0.63 28.49
N GLU A 193 15.82 -1.63 29.35
CA GLU A 193 16.63 -2.83 29.17
C GLU A 193 16.75 -3.01 27.68
N GLU A 194 17.96 -2.95 27.17
CA GLU A 194 18.29 -3.40 25.84
C GLU A 194 17.87 -4.85 25.80
N ILE A 195 16.63 -5.10 25.38
CA ILE A 195 16.26 -6.38 24.85
C ILE A 195 17.17 -6.47 23.61
N GLU A 196 18.37 -6.99 23.83
CA GLU A 196 19.17 -7.60 22.79
C GLU A 196 18.32 -8.75 22.22
N GLU A 197 17.32 -8.39 21.42
CA GLU A 197 16.78 -9.32 20.46
C GLU A 197 17.92 -9.62 19.49
N LYS A 198 18.73 -10.61 19.87
CA LYS A 198 19.46 -11.43 18.92
C LYS A 198 18.37 -11.96 17.97
N SER A 199 18.11 -11.21 16.91
CA SER A 199 17.29 -11.66 15.80
C SER A 199 18.04 -12.78 15.08
N ASN A 200 18.10 -13.94 15.71
CA ASN A 200 18.39 -15.19 15.05
C ASN A 200 17.18 -15.48 14.13
N PHE A 201 17.30 -15.07 12.88
CA PHE A 201 16.30 -15.37 11.82
C PHE A 201 15.86 -16.85 11.82
N SER A 202 16.70 -17.76 12.31
CA SER A 202 16.39 -19.19 12.40
C SER A 202 15.38 -19.59 13.50
N LYS A 203 15.11 -18.75 14.50
CA LYS A 203 14.15 -19.03 15.58
C LYS A 203 12.72 -18.54 15.32
N ILE A 204 12.48 -17.94 14.17
CA ILE A 204 11.27 -17.13 13.92
C ILE A 204 10.20 -17.93 13.13
N ILE A 205 10.46 -19.13 12.65
CA ILE A 205 9.44 -19.93 11.92
C ILE A 205 8.35 -20.36 12.91
N PRO A 206 7.09 -19.98 12.70
CA PRO A 206 6.01 -20.42 13.58
C PRO A 206 5.95 -21.94 13.59
N LYS A 207 6.01 -22.53 14.76
CA LYS A 207 5.97 -24.00 14.96
C LYS A 207 4.62 -24.61 14.59
N SER A 208 3.58 -23.80 14.53
CA SER A 208 2.21 -24.21 14.21
C SER A 208 1.97 -24.26 12.71
N ASN A 209 1.66 -25.43 12.16
CA ASN A 209 1.25 -25.61 10.76
C ASN A 209 0.04 -24.73 10.39
N THR A 210 -0.84 -24.44 11.33
CA THR A 210 -2.00 -23.58 11.12
C THR A 210 -1.57 -22.15 10.84
N ILE A 211 -0.68 -21.58 11.67
CA ILE A 211 -0.16 -20.21 11.49
C ILE A 211 0.62 -20.10 10.19
N PHE A 212 1.44 -21.09 9.86
CA PHE A 212 2.18 -21.13 8.59
C PHE A 212 1.25 -21.09 7.38
N ASN A 213 0.17 -21.90 7.39
CA ASN A 213 -0.82 -21.90 6.30
C ASN A 213 -1.59 -20.58 6.20
N ILE A 214 -1.90 -19.92 7.33
CA ILE A 214 -2.52 -18.58 7.32
C ILE A 214 -1.56 -17.57 6.69
N ILE A 215 -0.28 -17.62 7.02
CA ILE A 215 0.74 -16.72 6.47
C ILE A 215 0.90 -16.91 4.95
N LEU A 216 0.95 -18.16 4.47
CA LEU A 216 1.03 -18.44 3.03
C LEU A 216 -0.22 -17.94 2.29
N PHE A 217 -1.41 -18.28 2.80
CA PHE A 217 -2.68 -17.81 2.24
C PHE A 217 -2.74 -16.29 2.17
N PHE A 218 -2.42 -15.62 3.27
CA PHE A 218 -2.35 -14.17 3.29
C PHE A 218 -1.39 -13.62 2.23
N GLY A 219 -0.18 -14.18 2.15
CA GLY A 219 0.83 -13.73 1.21
C GLY A 219 0.32 -13.76 -0.23
N ILE A 220 -0.32 -14.87 -0.63
CA ILE A 220 -0.91 -15.05 -1.96
C ILE A 220 -2.04 -14.03 -2.21
N ILE A 221 -3.06 -14.02 -1.34
CA ILE A 221 -4.24 -13.17 -1.55
C ILE A 221 -3.89 -11.70 -1.48
N ARG A 222 -3.05 -11.30 -0.52
CA ARG A 222 -2.62 -9.91 -0.38
C ARG A 222 -1.79 -9.42 -1.58
N ALA A 223 -0.94 -10.31 -2.15
CA ALA A 223 -0.22 -10.02 -3.37
C ALA A 223 -1.19 -9.85 -4.56
N CYS A 224 -2.21 -10.72 -4.67
CA CYS A 224 -3.25 -10.60 -5.69
C CYS A 224 -4.07 -9.30 -5.54
N ILE A 225 -4.40 -8.87 -4.31
CA ILE A 225 -5.08 -7.58 -4.08
C ILE A 225 -4.19 -6.42 -4.54
N ALA A 226 -2.90 -6.40 -4.17
CA ALA A 226 -2.00 -5.30 -4.50
C ALA A 226 -1.69 -5.22 -6.01
N LEU A 227 -1.44 -6.37 -6.65
CA LEU A 227 -1.21 -6.43 -8.10
C LEU A 227 -2.52 -6.23 -8.87
N GLY A 228 -3.64 -6.72 -8.35
CA GLY A 228 -4.96 -6.47 -8.88
C GLY A 228 -5.30 -4.98 -8.87
N PHE A 229 -5.00 -4.28 -7.79
CA PHE A 229 -5.18 -2.84 -7.69
C PHE A 229 -4.46 -2.08 -8.81
N SER A 230 -3.14 -2.27 -8.95
CA SER A 230 -2.33 -1.55 -9.96
C SER A 230 -2.68 -1.96 -11.40
N ASN A 231 -2.90 -3.26 -11.67
CA ASN A 231 -3.23 -3.71 -13.01
C ASN A 231 -4.67 -3.38 -13.41
N THR A 232 -5.59 -3.25 -12.45
CA THR A 232 -6.96 -2.76 -12.76
C THR A 232 -6.95 -1.27 -13.13
N GLU A 233 -6.12 -0.45 -12.48
CA GLU A 233 -5.94 0.94 -12.88
C GLU A 233 -5.43 1.03 -14.33
N LEU A 234 -4.41 0.24 -14.69
CA LEU A 234 -3.91 0.14 -16.07
C LEU A 234 -5.01 -0.33 -17.03
N PHE A 235 -5.79 -1.33 -16.65
CA PHE A 235 -6.85 -1.89 -17.47
C PHE A 235 -7.99 -0.90 -17.76
N ILE A 236 -8.44 -0.16 -16.75
CA ILE A 236 -9.48 0.87 -16.91
C ILE A 236 -8.96 2.00 -17.80
N GLN A 237 -7.73 2.45 -17.56
CA GLN A 237 -7.10 3.52 -18.33
C GLN A 237 -6.90 3.13 -19.79
N ASP A 238 -6.43 1.91 -20.08
CA ASP A 238 -6.23 1.42 -21.44
C ASP A 238 -7.56 1.33 -22.20
N ASN A 239 -8.62 0.85 -21.52
CA ASN A 239 -9.96 0.85 -22.07
C ASN A 239 -10.53 2.25 -22.32
N LEU A 240 -10.32 3.20 -21.40
CA LEU A 240 -10.77 4.59 -21.61
C LEU A 240 -10.11 5.22 -22.83
N LYS A 241 -8.81 4.99 -23.04
CA LYS A 241 -8.06 5.51 -24.21
C LYS A 241 -8.59 5.01 -25.55
N THR A 242 -9.23 3.84 -25.61
CA THR A 242 -9.78 3.31 -26.86
C THR A 242 -11.05 4.06 -27.31
N PHE A 243 -11.72 4.76 -26.40
CA PHE A 243 -13.01 5.41 -26.67
C PHE A 243 -12.98 6.93 -26.51
N PHE A 244 -12.02 7.45 -25.75
CA PHE A 244 -11.93 8.85 -25.42
C PHE A 244 -10.53 9.42 -25.72
N ASP A 245 -10.48 10.71 -26.00
CA ASP A 245 -9.23 11.46 -26.06
C ASP A 245 -8.52 11.51 -24.69
N ILE A 246 -7.29 11.98 -24.66
CA ILE A 246 -6.46 12.00 -23.45
C ILE A 246 -7.14 12.82 -22.33
N THR A 247 -7.74 13.96 -22.67
CA THR A 247 -8.38 14.87 -21.70
C THR A 247 -9.56 14.21 -21.02
N ASN A 248 -10.48 13.62 -21.79
CA ASN A 248 -11.64 12.91 -21.26
C ASN A 248 -11.23 11.61 -20.53
N THR A 249 -10.25 10.87 -21.04
CA THR A 249 -9.67 9.70 -20.35
C THR A 249 -9.20 10.06 -18.95
N THR A 250 -8.43 11.14 -18.82
CA THR A 250 -7.91 11.59 -17.54
C THR A 250 -9.02 12.04 -16.58
N TYR A 251 -10.02 12.73 -17.11
CA TYR A 251 -11.17 13.19 -16.33
C TYR A 251 -11.99 12.03 -15.77
N TYR A 252 -12.43 11.08 -16.62
CA TYR A 252 -13.21 9.93 -16.20
C TYR A 252 -12.43 9.01 -15.25
N PHE A 253 -11.14 8.82 -15.51
CA PHE A 253 -10.27 8.06 -14.62
C PHE A 253 -10.17 8.71 -13.23
N GLY A 254 -10.00 10.04 -13.17
CA GLY A 254 -10.01 10.80 -11.93
C GLY A 254 -11.30 10.65 -11.13
N ILE A 255 -12.47 10.66 -11.80
CA ILE A 255 -13.77 10.45 -11.16
C ILE A 255 -13.86 9.03 -10.57
N ILE A 256 -13.45 8.00 -11.30
CA ILE A 256 -13.46 6.60 -10.81
C ILE A 256 -12.60 6.47 -9.55
N ILE A 257 -11.39 7.04 -9.57
CA ILE A 257 -10.51 7.02 -8.40
C ILE A 257 -11.15 7.79 -7.24
N PHE A 258 -11.68 8.98 -7.46
CA PHE A 258 -12.34 9.80 -6.44
C PHE A 258 -13.48 9.04 -5.75
N ILE A 259 -14.40 8.48 -6.51
CA ILE A 259 -15.52 7.70 -5.99
C ILE A 259 -15.02 6.50 -5.18
N SER A 260 -14.02 5.78 -5.69
CA SER A 260 -13.44 4.63 -4.99
C SER A 260 -12.84 5.01 -3.63
N ARG A 261 -12.22 6.20 -3.51
CA ARG A 261 -11.66 6.68 -2.23
C ARG A 261 -12.74 7.08 -1.23
N ILE A 262 -13.84 7.70 -1.69
CA ILE A 262 -15.00 8.00 -0.83
C ILE A 262 -15.60 6.69 -0.29
N VAL A 263 -15.85 5.71 -1.16
CA VAL A 263 -16.41 4.42 -0.75
C VAL A 263 -15.48 3.71 0.24
N ARG A 264 -14.16 3.78 0.05
CA ARG A 264 -13.17 3.25 1.00
C ARG A 264 -13.29 3.89 2.38
N ILE A 265 -13.46 5.22 2.46
CA ILE A 265 -13.66 5.92 3.74
C ILE A 265 -14.91 5.40 4.44
N ILE A 266 -16.04 5.33 3.72
CA ILE A 266 -17.32 4.84 4.24
C ILE A 266 -17.19 3.38 4.70
N SER A 267 -16.56 2.55 3.87
CA SER A 267 -16.32 1.14 4.16
C SER A 267 -15.51 0.96 5.46
N ASN A 268 -14.45 1.72 5.65
CA ASN A 268 -13.63 1.64 6.86
C ASN A 268 -14.40 2.03 8.14
N ILE A 269 -15.35 2.98 8.03
CA ILE A 269 -16.23 3.35 9.16
C ILE A 269 -17.19 2.19 9.50
N ILE A 270 -17.75 1.53 8.48
CA ILE A 270 -18.74 0.46 8.65
C ILE A 270 -18.07 -0.87 9.01
N PHE A 271 -16.82 -1.05 8.61
CA PHE A 271 -16.11 -2.34 8.70
C PHE A 271 -16.13 -2.96 10.10
N ASN A 272 -15.99 -2.16 11.17
CA ASN A 272 -16.05 -2.69 12.53
C ASN A 272 -17.36 -3.41 12.84
N LYS A 273 -18.49 -2.87 12.37
CA LYS A 273 -19.82 -3.49 12.54
C LYS A 273 -19.92 -4.80 11.77
N VAL A 274 -19.42 -4.80 10.53
CA VAL A 274 -19.39 -5.99 9.65
C VAL A 274 -18.48 -7.06 10.25
N TYR A 275 -17.31 -6.65 10.75
CA TYR A 275 -16.35 -7.54 11.38
C TYR A 275 -16.92 -8.24 12.62
N ILE A 276 -17.59 -7.52 13.52
CA ILE A 276 -18.24 -8.12 14.71
C ILE A 276 -19.27 -9.17 14.31
N LYS A 277 -20.02 -8.94 13.20
CA LYS A 277 -21.09 -9.85 12.74
C LYS A 277 -20.56 -11.11 12.06
N PHE A 278 -19.52 -10.97 11.22
CA PHE A 278 -19.05 -12.06 10.35
C PHE A 278 -17.72 -12.69 10.80
N ARG A 279 -16.92 -11.98 11.60
CA ARG A 279 -15.61 -12.44 12.16
C ARG A 279 -14.78 -13.25 11.16
N GLU A 280 -14.51 -14.50 11.50
CA GLU A 280 -13.64 -15.40 10.73
C GLU A 280 -14.16 -15.75 9.33
N LYS A 281 -15.48 -15.68 9.13
CA LYS A 281 -16.06 -15.89 7.79
C LYS A 281 -15.55 -14.88 6.77
N LEU A 282 -15.15 -13.68 7.21
CA LEU A 282 -14.56 -12.66 6.35
C LEU A 282 -13.24 -13.10 5.71
N ILE A 283 -12.47 -13.98 6.35
CA ILE A 283 -11.24 -14.52 5.77
C ILE A 283 -11.51 -15.18 4.40
N TYR A 284 -12.69 -15.77 4.23
CA TYR A 284 -13.11 -16.45 3.01
C TYR A 284 -13.95 -15.56 2.10
N ILE A 285 -14.80 -14.71 2.67
CA ILE A 285 -15.69 -13.81 1.90
C ILE A 285 -14.89 -12.78 1.12
N LEU A 286 -13.85 -12.18 1.72
CA LEU A 286 -13.08 -11.12 1.06
C LEU A 286 -12.34 -11.59 -0.20
N PRO A 287 -11.64 -12.74 -0.24
CA PRO A 287 -11.07 -13.28 -1.47
C PRO A 287 -12.12 -13.65 -2.54
N ILE A 288 -13.32 -14.09 -2.14
CA ILE A 288 -14.42 -14.33 -3.08
C ILE A 288 -14.88 -13.01 -3.73
N LEU A 289 -15.00 -11.93 -2.95
CA LEU A 289 -15.30 -10.60 -3.50
C LEU A 289 -14.21 -10.12 -4.46
N LEU A 290 -12.94 -10.47 -4.21
CA LEU A 290 -11.84 -10.18 -5.15
C LEU A 290 -12.01 -10.95 -6.46
N LEU A 291 -12.38 -12.24 -6.41
CA LEU A 291 -12.68 -13.03 -7.60
C LEU A 291 -13.84 -12.41 -8.41
N ILE A 292 -14.91 -12.05 -7.72
CA ILE A 292 -16.08 -11.40 -8.36
C ILE A 292 -15.64 -10.10 -9.05
N SER A 293 -14.78 -9.30 -8.43
CA SER A 293 -14.29 -8.06 -9.03
C SER A 293 -13.50 -8.29 -10.32
N PHE A 294 -12.61 -9.29 -10.36
CA PHE A 294 -11.87 -9.62 -11.58
C PHE A 294 -12.78 -10.20 -12.68
N ILE A 295 -13.75 -11.02 -12.31
CA ILE A 295 -14.76 -11.55 -13.27
C ILE A 295 -15.60 -10.40 -13.85
N LEU A 296 -16.03 -9.43 -13.02
CA LEU A 296 -16.77 -8.25 -13.48
C LEU A 296 -15.97 -7.39 -14.45
N LEU A 297 -14.65 -7.25 -14.25
CA LEU A 297 -13.78 -6.53 -15.18
C LEU A 297 -13.74 -7.23 -16.55
N ILE A 298 -13.55 -8.55 -16.59
CA ILE A 298 -13.52 -9.33 -17.83
C ILE A 298 -14.89 -9.29 -18.50
N PHE A 299 -15.97 -9.47 -17.74
CA PHE A 299 -17.36 -9.40 -18.23
C PHE A 299 -17.66 -8.05 -18.85
N SER A 300 -17.31 -6.95 -18.18
CA SER A 300 -17.53 -5.60 -18.70
C SER A 300 -16.80 -5.34 -20.01
N TYR A 301 -15.62 -5.92 -20.18
CA TYR A 301 -14.83 -5.77 -21.42
C TYR A 301 -15.50 -6.43 -22.62
N TYR A 302 -15.92 -7.69 -22.49
CA TYR A 302 -16.41 -8.49 -23.61
C TYR A 302 -17.90 -8.35 -23.91
N LEU A 303 -18.75 -8.18 -22.91
CA LEU A 303 -20.19 -8.34 -23.06
C LEU A 303 -20.98 -7.03 -23.03
N ILE A 304 -20.34 -5.90 -22.69
CA ILE A 304 -21.04 -4.62 -22.56
C ILE A 304 -20.61 -3.67 -23.67
N SER A 305 -21.55 -3.37 -24.56
CA SER A 305 -21.37 -2.40 -25.65
C SER A 305 -21.65 -0.95 -25.22
N ASN A 306 -22.56 -0.73 -24.25
CA ASN A 306 -22.87 0.60 -23.74
C ASN A 306 -21.71 1.12 -22.88
N LEU A 307 -21.07 2.20 -23.33
CA LEU A 307 -19.87 2.77 -22.68
C LEU A 307 -20.11 3.18 -21.23
N LEU A 308 -21.25 3.81 -20.93
CA LEU A 308 -21.54 4.30 -19.58
C LEU A 308 -21.69 3.11 -18.60
N ILE A 309 -22.41 2.07 -19.00
CA ILE A 309 -22.57 0.86 -18.18
C ILE A 309 -21.23 0.14 -18.03
N LYS A 310 -20.47 0.03 -19.12
CA LYS A 310 -19.13 -0.60 -19.12
C LYS A 310 -18.22 0.03 -18.09
N PHE A 311 -18.04 1.34 -18.14
CA PHE A 311 -17.14 2.03 -17.22
C PHE A 311 -17.68 2.13 -15.79
N SER A 312 -19.01 2.15 -15.62
CA SER A 312 -19.62 2.06 -14.28
C SER A 312 -19.30 0.72 -13.60
N ILE A 313 -19.40 -0.39 -14.34
CA ILE A 313 -19.07 -1.73 -13.81
C ILE A 313 -17.57 -1.85 -13.54
N MET A 314 -16.70 -1.35 -14.43
CA MET A 314 -15.25 -1.32 -14.21
C MET A 314 -14.90 -0.50 -12.96
N GLY A 315 -15.50 0.67 -12.78
CA GLY A 315 -15.31 1.51 -11.60
C GLY A 315 -15.82 0.84 -10.31
N PHE A 316 -16.96 0.14 -10.39
CA PHE A 316 -17.48 -0.63 -9.26
C PHE A 316 -16.54 -1.78 -8.87
N ALA A 317 -16.07 -2.56 -9.85
CA ALA A 317 -15.11 -3.64 -9.61
C ALA A 317 -13.79 -3.13 -9.01
N TYR A 318 -13.27 -2.02 -9.51
CA TYR A 318 -12.10 -1.36 -8.95
C TYR A 318 -12.34 -0.91 -7.50
N THR A 319 -13.50 -0.34 -7.22
CA THR A 319 -13.89 0.10 -5.87
C THR A 319 -13.87 -1.06 -4.87
N ILE A 320 -14.36 -2.24 -5.26
CA ILE A 320 -14.28 -3.46 -4.44
C ILE A 320 -12.80 -3.75 -4.10
N ILE A 321 -11.92 -3.77 -5.08
CA ILE A 321 -10.49 -4.05 -4.87
C ILE A 321 -9.87 -3.05 -3.88
N VAL A 322 -10.19 -1.76 -4.03
CA VAL A 322 -9.69 -0.68 -3.13
C VAL A 322 -10.11 -0.90 -1.69
N VAL A 323 -11.37 -1.30 -1.47
CA VAL A 323 -11.93 -1.57 -0.13
C VAL A 323 -11.28 -2.81 0.51
N LEU A 324 -10.98 -3.83 -0.28
CA LEU A 324 -10.38 -5.07 0.21
C LEU A 324 -8.97 -4.88 0.79
N ILE A 325 -8.23 -3.84 0.39
CA ILE A 325 -6.86 -3.59 0.83
C ILE A 325 -6.75 -3.54 2.36
N ASP A 326 -7.59 -2.72 3.00
CA ASP A 326 -7.53 -2.49 4.44
C ASP A 326 -8.25 -3.59 5.21
N SER A 327 -9.43 -3.98 4.72
CA SER A 327 -10.29 -4.97 5.36
C SER A 327 -9.61 -6.34 5.48
N PHE A 328 -8.97 -6.80 4.41
CA PHE A 328 -8.29 -8.09 4.43
C PHE A 328 -7.09 -8.12 5.39
N ASN A 329 -6.30 -7.04 5.42
CA ASN A 329 -5.19 -6.93 6.36
C ASN A 329 -5.65 -7.02 7.81
N ALA A 330 -6.72 -6.29 8.17
CA ALA A 330 -7.23 -6.26 9.54
C ALA A 330 -7.73 -7.64 9.98
N VAL A 331 -8.50 -8.33 9.13
CA VAL A 331 -9.04 -9.67 9.44
C VAL A 331 -7.94 -10.70 9.65
N ILE A 332 -6.94 -10.72 8.79
CA ILE A 332 -5.86 -11.71 8.89
C ILE A 332 -4.92 -11.44 10.06
N GLN A 333 -4.59 -10.17 10.31
CA GLN A 333 -3.78 -9.81 11.48
C GLN A 333 -4.46 -10.27 12.78
N ASP A 334 -5.76 -10.05 12.91
CA ASP A 334 -6.51 -10.50 14.07
C ASP A 334 -6.57 -12.04 14.16
N ALA A 335 -6.76 -12.74 13.02
CA ALA A 335 -6.73 -14.19 12.99
C ALA A 335 -5.37 -14.77 13.43
N ILE A 336 -4.25 -14.16 13.04
CA ILE A 336 -2.92 -14.57 13.48
C ILE A 336 -2.73 -14.31 14.97
N LEU A 337 -3.07 -13.11 15.45
CA LEU A 337 -2.89 -12.76 16.86
C LEU A 337 -3.70 -13.66 17.80
N ARG A 338 -4.87 -14.15 17.37
CA ARG A 338 -5.66 -15.11 18.18
C ARG A 338 -5.08 -16.54 18.16
N ASN A 339 -4.42 -16.93 17.10
CA ASN A 339 -3.89 -18.30 16.93
C ASN A 339 -2.40 -18.43 17.28
N SER A 340 -1.73 -17.34 17.68
CA SER A 340 -0.32 -17.33 18.09
C SER A 340 -0.17 -16.99 19.56
N ASN A 341 0.90 -17.50 20.18
CA ASN A 341 1.25 -17.13 21.56
C ASN A 341 1.77 -15.68 21.59
N SER A 342 1.63 -15.01 22.73
CA SER A 342 2.05 -13.60 22.89
C SER A 342 3.51 -13.35 22.54
N GLU A 343 4.40 -14.31 22.80
CA GLU A 343 5.83 -14.26 22.46
C GLU A 343 6.09 -14.38 20.94
N GLU A 344 5.18 -15.01 20.19
CA GLU A 344 5.29 -15.24 18.76
C GLU A 344 4.60 -14.16 17.92
N HIS A 345 3.81 -13.26 18.52
CA HIS A 345 3.00 -12.26 17.80
C HIS A 345 3.84 -11.39 16.85
N GLN A 346 4.96 -10.87 17.35
CA GLN A 346 5.81 -9.97 16.54
C GLN A 346 6.45 -10.71 15.37
N SER A 347 6.91 -11.92 15.61
CA SER A 347 7.52 -12.76 14.57
C SER A 347 6.49 -13.16 13.52
N ALA A 348 5.30 -13.60 13.91
CA ALA A 348 4.22 -13.98 13.01
C ALA A 348 3.77 -12.82 12.11
N LEU A 349 3.64 -11.60 12.66
CA LEU A 349 3.31 -10.40 11.86
C LEU A 349 4.44 -10.01 10.90
N THR A 350 5.70 -10.21 11.30
CA THR A 350 6.84 -9.96 10.42
C THR A 350 6.85 -10.94 9.24
N TYR A 351 6.62 -12.24 9.48
CA TYR A 351 6.49 -13.23 8.42
C TYR A 351 5.32 -12.97 7.50
N LEU A 352 4.21 -12.50 8.06
CA LEU A 352 3.06 -12.09 7.27
C LEU A 352 3.43 -11.02 6.24
N SER A 353 4.12 -9.99 6.69
CA SER A 353 4.60 -8.90 5.81
C SER A 353 5.63 -9.40 4.78
N LEU A 354 6.52 -10.31 5.18
CA LEU A 354 7.55 -10.87 4.30
C LEU A 354 6.93 -11.77 3.22
N SER A 355 6.01 -12.65 3.61
CA SER A 355 5.31 -13.54 2.66
C SER A 355 4.61 -12.76 1.57
N TYR A 356 3.89 -11.69 1.93
CA TYR A 356 3.25 -10.79 0.99
C TYR A 356 4.23 -10.19 -0.02
N LYS A 357 5.39 -9.67 0.45
CA LYS A 357 6.40 -9.07 -0.43
C LYS A 357 6.99 -10.09 -1.39
N ILE A 358 7.27 -11.31 -0.91
CA ILE A 358 7.81 -12.41 -1.73
C ILE A 358 6.82 -12.79 -2.84
N PHE A 359 5.56 -13.06 -2.49
CA PHE A 359 4.55 -13.41 -3.49
C PHE A 359 4.27 -12.27 -4.45
N LYS A 360 4.24 -11.01 -3.98
CA LYS A 360 4.11 -9.83 -4.85
C LYS A 360 5.26 -9.73 -5.85
N ALA A 361 6.49 -10.02 -5.45
CA ALA A 361 7.64 -10.01 -6.34
C ALA A 361 7.54 -11.14 -7.38
N ILE A 362 7.26 -12.38 -6.97
CA ILE A 362 7.14 -13.54 -7.86
C ILE A 362 6.01 -13.31 -8.89
N PHE A 363 4.82 -12.96 -8.42
CA PHE A 363 3.67 -12.76 -9.31
C PHE A 363 3.86 -11.52 -10.20
N GLY A 364 4.51 -10.47 -9.70
CA GLY A 364 4.86 -9.30 -10.48
C GLY A 364 5.82 -9.62 -11.64
N CYS A 365 6.82 -10.50 -11.42
CA CYS A 365 7.66 -11.02 -12.51
C CYS A 365 6.83 -11.77 -13.56
N CYS A 366 5.94 -12.67 -13.12
CA CYS A 366 5.06 -13.40 -14.04
C CYS A 366 4.17 -12.46 -14.85
N ILE A 367 3.56 -11.45 -14.20
CA ILE A 367 2.71 -10.44 -14.87
C ILE A 367 3.53 -9.64 -15.89
N SER A 368 4.75 -9.21 -15.54
CA SER A 368 5.61 -8.49 -16.47
C SER A 368 5.91 -9.31 -17.72
N LEU A 369 6.16 -10.62 -17.58
CA LEU A 369 6.39 -11.54 -18.69
C LEU A 369 5.11 -11.75 -19.53
N ILE A 370 3.94 -11.88 -18.89
CA ILE A 370 2.65 -11.97 -19.59
C ILE A 370 2.44 -10.73 -20.46
N LEU A 371 2.69 -9.52 -19.91
CA LEU A 371 2.49 -8.25 -20.59
C LEU A 371 3.48 -7.98 -21.75
N LEU A 372 4.56 -8.75 -21.89
CA LEU A 372 5.43 -8.67 -23.06
C LEU A 372 4.76 -9.19 -24.33
N LYS A 373 3.85 -10.17 -24.21
CA LYS A 373 3.23 -10.86 -25.36
C LYS A 373 1.72 -10.78 -25.41
N TYR A 374 1.07 -10.57 -24.26
CA TYR A 374 -0.38 -10.67 -24.10
C TYR A 374 -0.96 -9.41 -23.50
N SER A 375 -2.29 -9.26 -23.60
CA SER A 375 -3.04 -8.13 -23.07
C SER A 375 -3.29 -8.23 -21.55
N LEU A 376 -3.73 -7.13 -20.93
CA LEU A 376 -4.10 -7.06 -19.51
C LEU A 376 -5.20 -8.07 -19.09
N ILE A 377 -6.01 -8.56 -20.02
CA ILE A 377 -7.03 -9.59 -19.73
C ILE A 377 -6.38 -10.88 -19.25
N TYR A 378 -5.27 -11.30 -19.86
CA TYR A 378 -4.53 -12.49 -19.41
C TYR A 378 -3.94 -12.32 -18.01
N VAL A 379 -3.59 -11.08 -17.63
CA VAL A 379 -3.19 -10.76 -16.25
C VAL A 379 -4.34 -10.97 -15.28
N LEU A 380 -5.56 -10.51 -15.61
CA LEU A 380 -6.74 -10.73 -14.77
C LEU A 380 -7.07 -12.21 -14.62
N ILE A 381 -6.98 -13.00 -15.70
CA ILE A 381 -7.17 -14.45 -15.67
C ILE A 381 -6.11 -15.12 -14.78
N PHE A 382 -4.84 -14.73 -14.90
CA PHE A 382 -3.77 -15.22 -14.04
C PHE A 382 -4.02 -14.91 -12.56
N LEU A 383 -4.46 -13.70 -12.23
CA LEU A 383 -4.83 -13.31 -10.86
C LEU A 383 -6.02 -14.12 -10.32
N ILE A 384 -7.04 -14.40 -11.16
CA ILE A 384 -8.16 -15.29 -10.79
C ILE A 384 -7.63 -16.68 -10.41
N MET A 385 -6.76 -17.27 -11.24
CA MET A 385 -6.18 -18.58 -10.96
C MET A 385 -5.40 -18.61 -9.64
N LEU A 386 -4.61 -17.56 -9.35
CA LEU A 386 -3.86 -17.46 -8.10
C LEU A 386 -4.79 -17.35 -6.87
N VAL A 387 -5.87 -16.57 -6.97
CA VAL A 387 -6.84 -16.44 -5.86
C VAL A 387 -7.56 -17.77 -5.63
N LEU A 388 -7.96 -18.49 -6.69
CA LEU A 388 -8.57 -19.81 -6.59
C LEU A 388 -7.60 -20.82 -5.95
N MET A 389 -6.33 -20.83 -6.37
CA MET A 389 -5.29 -21.66 -5.77
C MET A 389 -5.14 -21.38 -4.27
N GLY A 390 -5.09 -20.11 -3.87
CA GLY A 390 -5.04 -19.72 -2.46
C GLY A 390 -6.24 -20.22 -1.66
N LEU A 391 -7.45 -20.08 -2.19
CA LEU A 391 -8.69 -20.53 -1.55
C LEU A 391 -8.73 -22.06 -1.38
N VAL A 392 -8.30 -22.83 -2.39
CA VAL A 392 -8.25 -24.28 -2.34
C VAL A 392 -7.22 -24.76 -1.29
N GLN A 393 -6.02 -24.16 -1.29
CA GLN A 393 -4.98 -24.47 -0.33
C GLN A 393 -5.44 -24.22 1.11
N PHE A 394 -6.14 -23.12 1.35
CA PHE A 394 -6.55 -22.72 2.70
C PHE A 394 -7.79 -23.46 3.21
N ARG A 395 -8.55 -24.12 2.34
CA ARG A 395 -9.84 -24.78 2.70
C ARG A 395 -9.74 -25.68 3.93
N LYS A 396 -8.73 -26.55 4.00
CA LYS A 396 -8.53 -27.49 5.12
C LYS A 396 -8.19 -26.76 6.44
N THR A 397 -7.46 -25.66 6.36
CA THR A 397 -7.08 -24.86 7.52
C THR A 397 -8.27 -24.05 8.02
N TYR A 398 -9.06 -23.48 7.09
CA TYR A 398 -10.27 -22.74 7.41
C TYR A 398 -11.31 -23.57 8.18
N LEU A 399 -11.52 -24.82 7.78
CA LEU A 399 -12.43 -25.74 8.49
C LEU A 399 -12.00 -26.07 9.93
N LYS A 400 -10.72 -25.89 10.26
CA LYS A 400 -10.20 -26.03 11.63
C LYS A 400 -10.31 -24.75 12.46
N LEU A 401 -10.52 -23.60 11.81
CA LEU A 401 -10.66 -22.28 12.47
C LEU A 401 -12.12 -21.97 12.83
N LEU A 402 -13.09 -22.57 12.10
CA LEU A 402 -14.52 -22.52 12.40
C LEU A 402 -14.89 -23.47 13.53
#